data_3121a87642f2c2ca407395ff1c779673
#
_entry.id   3121a87642f2c2ca407395ff1c779673
#
_cell.length_a   1.000
_cell.length_b   1.000
_cell.length_c   1.000
_cell.angle_alpha   90.00
_cell.angle_beta   90.00
_cell.angle_gamma   90.00
#
_symmetry.space_group_name_H-M   'P 1'
#
loop_
_entity.id
_entity.type
_entity.pdbx_description
1 polymer ?
#
loop_
_entity_poly.entity_id
_entity_poly.type
_entity_poly.pdbx_seq_one_letter_code
_entity_poly.pdbx_strand_id
1 'polypeptide(L)'
;MNLIVSPAAMADVERLRTFLAESNPEAARRAVAVLSDAIQSLNSLADRGRPSVMPGARELIVPFGRSAYVLRYVHDPLTEEVVIIRIWHGREARR
;
A
#
# COMPACT_ATOMS: atom_id res chain seq x y z
N MET A 1 15.89 1.44 8.98
CA MET A 1 14.85 0.43 8.68
C MET A 1 14.82 0.17 7.20
N ASN A 2 14.78 -1.09 6.79
CA ASN A 2 14.67 -1.48 5.37
C ASN A 2 13.21 -1.55 4.95
N LEU A 3 12.89 -0.82 3.90
CA LEU A 3 11.56 -0.77 3.35
C LEU A 3 11.58 -1.49 1.99
N ILE A 4 10.87 -2.59 1.90
CA ILE A 4 10.89 -3.45 0.72
C ILE A 4 9.48 -3.50 0.13
N VAL A 5 9.38 -3.23 -1.17
CA VAL A 5 8.11 -3.40 -1.88
C VAL A 5 8.19 -4.70 -2.66
N SER A 6 7.34 -5.67 -2.33
CA SER A 6 7.36 -6.96 -2.98
C SER A 6 7.02 -6.84 -4.47
N PRO A 7 7.43 -7.83 -5.30
CA PRO A 7 7.02 -7.82 -6.71
C PRO A 7 5.50 -7.79 -6.89
N ALA A 8 4.76 -8.50 -6.04
CA ALA A 8 3.30 -8.50 -6.12
C ALA A 8 2.73 -7.11 -5.81
N ALA A 9 3.29 -6.41 -4.81
CA ALA A 9 2.85 -5.06 -4.49
C ALA A 9 3.21 -4.07 -5.60
N MET A 10 4.38 -4.22 -6.20
CA MET A 10 4.77 -3.38 -7.35
C MET A 10 3.81 -3.58 -8.53
N ALA A 11 3.42 -4.82 -8.79
CA ALA A 11 2.44 -5.13 -9.83
C ALA A 11 1.07 -4.52 -9.48
N ASP A 12 0.70 -4.52 -8.21
CA ASP A 12 -0.54 -3.88 -7.75
C ASP A 12 -0.53 -2.38 -8.05
N VAL A 13 0.57 -1.68 -7.75
CA VAL A 13 0.69 -0.24 -8.02
C VAL A 13 0.52 0.01 -9.53
N GLU A 14 1.17 -0.78 -10.36
CA GLU A 14 1.08 -0.61 -11.81
C GLU A 14 -0.34 -0.88 -12.32
N ARG A 15 -1.01 -1.90 -11.79
CA ARG A 15 -2.40 -2.21 -12.13
C ARG A 15 -3.34 -1.04 -11.77
N LEU A 16 -3.19 -0.52 -10.56
CA LEU A 16 -4.01 0.59 -10.08
C LEU A 16 -3.75 1.86 -10.89
N ARG A 17 -2.48 2.15 -11.18
CA ARG A 17 -2.10 3.29 -11.97
C ARG A 17 -2.70 3.22 -13.38
N THR A 18 -2.55 2.07 -14.03
CA THR A 18 -3.06 1.85 -15.39
C THR A 18 -4.57 2.02 -15.43
N PHE A 19 -5.27 1.45 -14.46
CA PHE A 19 -6.72 1.57 -14.39
C PHE A 19 -7.17 3.03 -14.32
N LEU A 20 -6.54 3.81 -13.44
CA LEU A 20 -6.87 5.22 -13.30
C LEU A 20 -6.49 6.03 -14.53
N ALA A 21 -5.35 5.73 -15.14
CA ALA A 21 -4.83 6.49 -16.26
C ALA A 21 -5.72 6.39 -17.48
N GLU A 22 -6.50 5.30 -17.60
CA GLU A 22 -7.43 5.12 -18.72
C GLU A 22 -8.50 6.21 -18.77
N SER A 23 -8.91 6.70 -17.60
CA SER A 23 -9.95 7.74 -17.54
C SER A 23 -9.41 9.08 -17.04
N ASN A 24 -8.34 9.09 -16.26
CA ASN A 24 -7.82 10.30 -15.65
C ASN A 24 -6.32 10.17 -15.34
N PRO A 25 -5.44 10.52 -16.31
CA PRO A 25 -3.99 10.42 -16.10
C PRO A 25 -3.49 11.24 -14.91
N GLU A 26 -4.10 12.38 -14.63
CA GLU A 26 -3.71 13.22 -13.50
C GLU A 26 -4.02 12.53 -12.17
N ALA A 27 -5.19 11.90 -12.07
CA ALA A 27 -5.54 11.13 -10.88
C ALA A 27 -4.59 9.96 -10.69
N ALA A 28 -4.15 9.33 -11.77
CA ALA A 28 -3.18 8.24 -11.71
C ALA A 28 -1.87 8.70 -11.08
N ARG A 29 -1.38 9.87 -11.49
CA ARG A 29 -0.14 10.44 -10.90
C ARG A 29 -0.31 10.73 -9.43
N ARG A 30 -1.46 11.33 -9.04
CA ARG A 30 -1.73 11.62 -7.63
C ARG A 30 -1.82 10.35 -6.79
N ALA A 31 -2.45 9.31 -7.33
CA ALA A 31 -2.57 8.03 -6.61
C ALA A 31 -1.20 7.43 -6.33
N VAL A 32 -0.32 7.42 -7.32
CA VAL A 32 1.04 6.90 -7.15
C VAL A 32 1.79 7.70 -6.08
N ALA A 33 1.66 9.03 -6.10
CA ALA A 33 2.31 9.89 -5.11
C ALA A 33 1.79 9.61 -3.70
N VAL A 34 0.48 9.49 -3.55
CA VAL A 34 -0.16 9.21 -2.26
C VAL A 34 0.29 7.85 -1.72
N LEU A 35 0.33 6.83 -2.58
CA LEU A 35 0.80 5.50 -2.18
C LEU A 35 2.27 5.52 -1.80
N SER A 36 3.10 6.22 -2.57
CA SER A 36 4.52 6.35 -2.27
C SER A 36 4.74 7.01 -0.90
N ASP A 37 4.03 8.10 -0.63
CA ASP A 37 4.13 8.78 0.67
C ASP A 37 3.70 7.88 1.81
N ALA A 38 2.63 7.13 1.63
CA ALA A 38 2.14 6.20 2.65
C ALA A 38 3.18 5.11 2.94
N ILE A 39 3.78 4.55 1.89
CA ILE A 39 4.82 3.54 2.03
C ILE A 39 6.00 4.12 2.80
N GLN A 40 6.47 5.31 2.42
CA GLN A 40 7.59 5.95 3.09
C GLN A 40 7.31 6.25 4.56
N SER A 41 6.05 6.54 4.91
CA SER A 41 5.68 6.83 6.30
C SER A 41 5.94 5.65 7.22
N LEU A 42 5.96 4.42 6.70
CA LEU A 42 6.22 3.23 7.50
C LEU A 42 7.68 3.12 7.93
N ASN A 43 8.57 3.90 7.35
CA ASN A 43 9.97 3.97 7.75
C ASN A 43 10.12 4.40 9.21
N SER A 44 9.26 5.30 9.67
CA SER A 44 9.33 5.82 11.04
C SER A 44 8.14 5.39 11.89
N LEU A 45 7.04 4.93 11.28
CA LEU A 45 5.81 4.58 11.96
C LEU A 45 5.32 3.21 11.51
N ALA A 46 6.17 2.19 11.71
CA ALA A 46 5.89 0.84 11.21
C ALA A 46 4.61 0.21 11.82
N ASP A 47 4.18 0.67 12.99
CA ASP A 47 3.02 0.12 13.66
C ASP A 47 1.73 0.92 13.42
N ARG A 48 1.74 1.88 12.47
CA ARG A 48 0.57 2.73 12.28
C ARG A 48 -0.61 2.01 11.64
N GLY A 49 -0.39 0.89 10.97
CA GLY A 49 -1.47 0.09 10.40
C GLY A 49 -2.21 -0.70 11.46
N ARG A 50 -3.45 -1.09 11.14
CA ARG A 50 -4.25 -1.97 11.99
C ARG A 50 -3.89 -3.43 11.70
N PRO A 51 -4.14 -4.36 12.65
CA PRO A 51 -3.93 -5.78 12.36
C PRO A 51 -4.77 -6.24 11.16
N SER A 52 -4.16 -7.06 10.31
CA SER A 52 -4.81 -7.65 9.16
C SER A 52 -5.50 -8.96 9.56
N VAL A 53 -6.45 -9.42 8.73
CA VAL A 53 -6.96 -10.79 8.85
C VAL A 53 -5.86 -11.81 8.56
N MET A 54 -4.84 -11.41 7.82
CA MET A 54 -3.66 -12.24 7.59
C MET A 54 -2.77 -12.18 8.83
N PRO A 55 -2.55 -13.32 9.53
CA PRO A 55 -1.75 -13.29 10.76
C PRO A 55 -0.34 -12.72 10.53
N GLY A 56 0.09 -11.85 11.44
CA GLY A 56 1.42 -11.24 11.37
C GLY A 56 1.50 -10.03 10.45
N ALA A 57 0.43 -9.70 9.73
CA ALA A 57 0.42 -8.54 8.84
C ALA A 57 -0.42 -7.41 9.42
N ARG A 58 -0.17 -6.20 8.92
CA ARG A 58 -0.95 -5.01 9.22
C ARG A 58 -1.49 -4.42 7.93
N GLU A 59 -2.51 -3.60 8.04
CA GLU A 59 -3.10 -2.89 6.91
C GLU A 59 -3.18 -1.41 7.21
N LEU A 60 -2.65 -0.61 6.29
CA LEU A 60 -2.73 0.83 6.35
C LEU A 60 -3.79 1.29 5.36
N ILE A 61 -4.76 2.05 5.86
CA ILE A 61 -5.80 2.65 5.02
C ILE A 61 -5.27 3.98 4.53
N VAL A 62 -5.23 4.15 3.21
CA VAL A 62 -4.67 5.33 2.56
C VAL A 62 -5.80 6.05 1.83
N PRO A 63 -6.36 7.13 2.40
CA PRO A 63 -7.45 7.85 1.76
C PRO A 63 -7.04 8.41 0.40
N PHE A 64 -7.94 8.31 -0.57
CA PHE A 64 -7.75 8.89 -1.89
C PHE A 64 -9.11 9.17 -2.52
N GLY A 65 -9.40 10.46 -2.75
CA GLY A 65 -10.70 10.87 -3.24
C GLY A 65 -11.79 10.48 -2.26
N ARG A 66 -12.84 9.84 -2.76
CA ARG A 66 -13.97 9.39 -1.94
C ARG A 66 -13.80 7.97 -1.41
N SER A 67 -12.65 7.38 -1.65
CA SER A 67 -12.41 5.99 -1.29
C SER A 67 -11.05 5.89 -0.62
N ALA A 68 -10.45 4.71 -0.63
CA ALA A 68 -9.16 4.49 -0.03
C ALA A 68 -8.46 3.32 -0.71
N TYR A 69 -7.15 3.34 -0.65
CA TYR A 69 -6.34 2.15 -0.93
C TYR A 69 -6.05 1.44 0.38
N VAL A 70 -5.82 0.15 0.30
CA VAL A 70 -5.40 -0.66 1.45
C VAL A 70 -4.02 -1.22 1.13
N LEU A 71 -3.10 -1.00 2.05
CA LEU A 71 -1.71 -1.38 1.91
C LEU A 71 -1.41 -2.40 3.00
N ARG A 72 -1.19 -3.67 2.60
CA ARG A 72 -0.88 -4.74 3.54
C ARG A 72 0.63 -4.91 3.62
N TYR A 73 1.15 -4.95 4.85
CA TYR A 73 2.59 -5.05 5.06
C TYR A 73 2.90 -5.90 6.29
N VAL A 74 4.15 -6.35 6.35
CA VAL A 74 4.69 -7.06 7.51
C VAL A 74 5.87 -6.26 8.04
N HIS A 75 5.91 -6.07 9.34
CA HIS A 75 7.03 -5.46 10.04
C HIS A 75 7.72 -6.53 10.87
N ASP A 76 8.99 -6.77 10.59
CA ASP A 76 9.82 -7.69 11.38
C ASP A 76 10.69 -6.85 12.32
N PRO A 77 10.38 -6.82 13.64
CA PRO A 77 11.15 -6.00 14.57
C PRO A 77 12.57 -6.50 14.80
N LEU A 78 12.83 -7.76 14.48
CA LEU A 78 14.18 -8.32 14.69
C LEU A 78 15.15 -7.86 13.61
N THR A 79 14.69 -7.82 12.35
CA THR A 79 15.52 -7.36 11.23
C THR A 79 15.27 -5.89 10.90
N GLU A 80 14.28 -5.27 11.51
CA GLU A 80 13.82 -3.92 11.24
C GLU A 80 13.42 -3.74 9.77
N GLU A 81 12.88 -4.80 9.16
CA GLU A 81 12.37 -4.76 7.80
C GLU A 81 10.87 -4.51 7.78
N VAL A 82 10.43 -3.70 6.82
CA VAL A 82 9.01 -3.57 6.50
C VAL A 82 8.85 -4.01 5.05
N VAL A 83 8.01 -5.01 4.82
CA VAL A 83 7.75 -5.55 3.49
C VAL A 83 6.30 -5.26 3.12
N ILE A 84 6.13 -4.49 2.05
CA ILE A 84 4.79 -4.24 1.48
C ILE A 84 4.45 -5.44 0.63
N ILE A 85 3.42 -6.19 1.02
CA ILE A 85 3.11 -7.46 0.35
C ILE A 85 2.00 -7.34 -0.69
N ARG A 86 0.99 -6.49 -0.46
CA ARG A 86 -0.09 -6.27 -1.44
C ARG A 86 -0.68 -4.88 -1.26
N ILE A 87 -1.23 -4.34 -2.36
CA ILE A 87 -1.95 -3.07 -2.36
C ILE A 87 -3.20 -3.23 -3.21
N TRP A 88 -4.34 -2.72 -2.73
CA TRP A 88 -5.58 -2.78 -3.51
C TRP A 88 -6.47 -1.57 -3.20
N HIS A 89 -7.42 -1.35 -4.08
CA HIS A 89 -8.46 -0.34 -3.86
C HIS A 89 -9.52 -0.93 -2.94
N GLY A 90 -10.04 -0.12 -2.03
CA GLY A 90 -10.99 -0.59 -1.02
C GLY A 90 -12.26 -1.23 -1.58
N ARG A 91 -12.58 -0.97 -2.86
CA ARG A 91 -13.75 -1.58 -3.52
C ARG A 91 -13.44 -2.87 -4.25
N GLU A 92 -12.17 -3.25 -4.34
CA GLU A 92 -11.80 -4.52 -4.95
C GLU A 92 -12.10 -5.68 -4.01
N ALA A 93 -12.53 -6.81 -4.57
CA ALA A 93 -12.70 -8.03 -3.78
C ALA A 93 -11.33 -8.49 -3.26
N ARG A 94 -11.28 -8.89 -2.00
CA ARG A 94 -10.02 -9.29 -1.35
C ARG A 94 -10.21 -10.58 -0.59
N ARG A 95 -9.17 -11.40 -0.59
CA ARG A 95 -9.13 -12.66 0.14
C ARG A 95 -7.93 -12.74 1.06
#